data_9c71f6dbe86ed483697dc4694e1eb5cf
#
_entry.id   9c71f6dbe86ed483697dc4694e1eb5cf
#
_cell.length_a   1.000
_cell.length_b   1.000
_cell.length_c   1.000
_cell.angle_alpha   90.00
_cell.angle_beta   90.00
_cell.angle_gamma   90.00
#
_symmetry.space_group_name_H-M   'P 1'
#
loop_
_entity.id
_entity.type
_entity.pdbx_description
1 polymer ?
#
loop_
_entity_poly.entity_id
_entity_poly.type
_entity_poly.pdbx_seq_one_letter_code
_entity_poly.pdbx_strand_id
1 'polypeptide(L)'
;MLQPKRTKFRKVHKGRNTGLAHRGSTVSFGSIAIKATERGRMTARQIEAARRTISRRVKRGGKIFIREFPDKPITEKPLEVRMGKGKGSVEYWVCQIQPGKILYEIEGVSDELAREAFALAAAKLPFKTTIVTRTVM
;
A
#
# COMPACT_ATOMS: atom_id res chain seq x y z
N MET A 1 7.89 5.92 -10.60
CA MET A 1 7.04 5.25 -9.63
C MET A 1 7.82 4.23 -8.83
N LEU A 2 7.31 3.87 -7.67
CA LEU A 2 7.97 2.90 -6.81
C LEU A 2 8.06 1.53 -7.49
N GLN A 3 9.26 0.97 -7.48
CA GLN A 3 9.52 -0.39 -7.94
C GLN A 3 10.90 -0.81 -7.43
N PRO A 4 11.17 -2.13 -7.30
CA PRO A 4 12.48 -2.58 -6.88
C PRO A 4 13.55 -2.22 -7.91
N LYS A 5 14.74 -1.84 -7.43
CA LYS A 5 15.88 -1.57 -8.32
C LYS A 5 16.44 -2.86 -8.91
N ARG A 6 16.45 -3.93 -8.09
CA ARG A 6 16.92 -5.25 -8.51
C ARG A 6 15.99 -6.31 -7.97
N THR A 7 15.80 -7.37 -8.74
CA THR A 7 15.00 -8.52 -8.32
C THR A 7 15.78 -9.80 -8.61
N LYS A 8 15.59 -10.81 -7.75
CA LYS A 8 16.18 -12.13 -7.99
C LYS A 8 15.54 -12.79 -9.20
N PHE A 9 14.23 -12.62 -9.36
CA PHE A 9 13.46 -13.09 -10.49
C PHE A 9 12.67 -11.94 -11.08
N ARG A 10 12.67 -11.87 -12.41
CA ARG A 10 11.96 -10.82 -13.12
C ARG A 10 10.44 -10.97 -13.00
N LYS A 11 9.98 -12.20 -12.99
CA LYS A 11 8.56 -12.53 -12.88
C LYS A 11 8.36 -13.48 -11.72
N VAL A 12 7.16 -13.43 -11.10
CA VAL A 12 6.83 -14.32 -9.99
C VAL A 12 5.49 -14.98 -10.23
N HIS A 13 5.27 -16.11 -9.56
CA HIS A 13 3.98 -16.80 -9.61
C HIS A 13 2.90 -15.97 -8.95
N LYS A 14 1.67 -16.06 -9.46
CA LYS A 14 0.53 -15.33 -8.92
C LYS A 14 0.32 -15.63 -7.43
N GLY A 15 0.34 -16.90 -7.04
CA GLY A 15 0.13 -17.31 -5.66
C GLY A 15 -1.24 -16.93 -5.13
N ARG A 16 -1.43 -17.10 -3.83
CA ARG A 16 -2.64 -16.71 -3.13
C ARG A 16 -2.31 -15.75 -2.00
N ASN A 17 -3.11 -14.72 -1.86
CA ASN A 17 -2.97 -13.76 -0.77
C ASN A 17 -3.81 -14.26 0.40
N THR A 18 -3.20 -14.97 1.33
CA THR A 18 -3.86 -15.57 2.47
C THR A 18 -3.22 -15.13 3.78
N GLY A 19 -3.93 -15.36 4.89
CA GLY A 19 -3.43 -15.07 6.22
C GLY A 19 -3.67 -13.65 6.68
N LEU A 20 -3.16 -13.37 7.87
CA LEU A 20 -3.25 -12.07 8.52
C LEU A 20 -1.85 -11.47 8.63
N ALA A 21 -1.78 -10.15 8.74
CA ALA A 21 -0.50 -9.47 8.92
C ALA A 21 -0.01 -9.68 10.34
N HIS A 22 1.18 -10.29 10.48
CA HIS A 22 1.85 -10.46 11.76
C HIS A 22 2.96 -9.43 11.95
N ARG A 23 3.55 -8.99 10.86
CA ARG A 23 4.53 -7.91 10.85
C ARG A 23 3.93 -6.69 10.17
N GLY A 24 4.30 -5.50 10.64
CA GLY A 24 3.74 -4.27 10.10
C GLY A 24 2.28 -4.08 10.45
N SER A 25 1.83 -4.66 11.58
CA SER A 25 0.45 -4.55 12.06
C SER A 25 0.30 -3.57 13.23
N THR A 26 1.39 -2.96 13.67
CA THR A 26 1.39 -1.99 14.77
C THR A 26 2.02 -0.68 14.31
N VAL A 27 1.57 0.42 14.92
CA VAL A 27 2.12 1.75 14.64
C VAL A 27 3.51 1.84 15.26
N SER A 28 4.53 2.06 14.44
CA SER A 28 5.93 2.05 14.89
C SER A 28 6.64 3.39 14.74
N PHE A 29 6.31 4.17 13.72
CA PHE A 29 7.04 5.40 13.38
C PHE A 29 6.26 6.67 13.69
N GLY A 30 4.96 6.65 13.51
CA GLY A 30 4.12 7.82 13.71
C GLY A 30 3.25 7.73 14.95
N SER A 31 2.30 8.65 15.07
CA SER A 31 1.34 8.68 16.18
C SER A 31 -0.03 8.13 15.77
N ILE A 32 -0.36 8.21 14.50
CA ILE A 32 -1.63 7.73 13.96
C ILE A 32 -1.38 7.08 12.60
N ALA A 33 -2.16 6.08 12.28
CA ALA A 33 -1.96 5.29 11.08
C ALA A 33 -3.27 4.84 10.46
N ILE A 34 -3.22 4.49 9.18
CA ILE A 34 -4.32 3.83 8.48
C ILE A 34 -3.95 2.36 8.27
N LYS A 35 -4.88 1.49 8.59
CA LYS A 35 -4.69 0.05 8.62
C LYS A 35 -5.70 -0.63 7.71
N ALA A 36 -5.26 -1.61 6.94
CA ALA A 36 -6.14 -2.39 6.08
C ALA A 36 -6.97 -3.37 6.92
N THR A 37 -8.26 -3.43 6.66
CA THR A 37 -9.16 -4.40 7.30
C THR A 37 -9.55 -5.53 6.35
N GLU A 38 -9.27 -5.37 5.08
CA GLU A 38 -9.51 -6.38 4.04
C GLU A 38 -8.20 -6.70 3.34
N ARG A 39 -8.14 -7.86 2.70
CA ARG A 39 -7.00 -8.21 1.88
C ARG A 39 -7.17 -7.66 0.46
N GLY A 40 -6.06 -7.44 -0.22
CA GLY A 40 -6.07 -6.91 -1.57
C GLY A 40 -4.66 -6.64 -2.06
N ARG A 41 -4.57 -5.89 -3.12
CA ARG A 41 -3.28 -5.45 -3.68
C ARG A 41 -3.32 -3.96 -3.93
N MET A 42 -2.21 -3.30 -3.61
CA MET A 42 -2.02 -1.89 -3.94
C MET A 42 -1.00 -1.78 -5.07
N THR A 43 -1.38 -1.13 -6.14
CA THR A 43 -0.44 -0.83 -7.21
C THR A 43 0.46 0.33 -6.81
N ALA A 44 1.61 0.48 -7.48
CA ALA A 44 2.49 1.61 -7.25
C ALA A 44 1.76 2.95 -7.45
N ARG A 45 0.84 3.00 -8.41
CA ARG A 45 0.02 4.19 -8.66
C ARG A 45 -0.92 4.52 -7.51
N GLN A 46 -1.56 3.49 -6.94
CA GLN A 46 -2.45 3.68 -5.78
C GLN A 46 -1.67 4.15 -4.55
N ILE A 47 -0.50 3.60 -4.32
CA ILE A 47 0.38 4.01 -3.23
C ILE A 47 0.72 5.50 -3.36
N GLU A 48 1.12 5.92 -4.56
CA GLU A 48 1.47 7.31 -4.82
C GLU A 48 0.26 8.24 -4.72
N ALA A 49 -0.90 7.82 -5.25
CA ALA A 49 -2.12 8.62 -5.19
C ALA A 49 -2.55 8.88 -3.74
N ALA A 50 -2.51 7.86 -2.90
CA ALA A 50 -2.85 8.00 -1.48
C ALA A 50 -1.85 8.89 -0.75
N ARG A 51 -0.55 8.70 -1.00
CA ARG A 51 0.49 9.54 -0.42
C ARG A 51 0.29 11.02 -0.77
N ARG A 52 0.04 11.31 -2.04
CA ARG A 52 -0.20 12.69 -2.50
C ARG A 52 -1.43 13.31 -1.83
N THR A 53 -2.49 12.53 -1.69
CA THR A 53 -3.72 12.99 -1.03
C THR A 53 -3.44 13.36 0.42
N ILE A 54 -2.73 12.52 1.16
CA ILE A 54 -2.36 12.79 2.54
C ILE A 54 -1.48 14.04 2.63
N SER A 55 -0.45 14.10 1.82
CA SER A 55 0.50 15.23 1.81
C SER A 55 -0.19 16.55 1.49
N ARG A 56 -1.11 16.54 0.53
CA ARG A 56 -1.86 17.73 0.14
C ARG A 56 -2.75 18.22 1.28
N ARG A 57 -3.41 17.30 1.98
CA ARG A 57 -4.32 17.68 3.07
C ARG A 57 -3.61 18.24 4.27
N VAL A 58 -2.44 17.71 4.61
CA VAL A 58 -1.65 18.20 5.76
C VAL A 58 -0.76 19.40 5.39
N LYS A 59 -0.75 19.80 4.13
CA LYS A 59 0.00 20.98 3.62
C LYS A 59 1.47 20.97 4.02
N ARG A 60 2.12 19.81 3.85
CA ARG A 60 3.53 19.60 4.21
C ARG A 60 3.82 19.69 5.72
N GLY A 61 2.78 19.76 6.56
CA GLY A 61 2.95 19.63 7.99
C GLY A 61 3.20 18.18 8.36
N GLY A 62 4.03 17.96 9.36
CA GLY A 62 4.31 16.62 9.83
C GLY A 62 5.13 15.77 8.88
N LYS A 63 5.19 14.48 9.19
CA LYS A 63 5.98 13.50 8.45
C LYS A 63 5.13 12.27 8.14
N ILE A 64 5.17 11.81 6.90
CA ILE A 64 4.41 10.65 6.42
C ILE A 64 5.37 9.48 6.24
N PHE A 65 5.00 8.33 6.79
CA PHE A 65 5.76 7.09 6.64
C PHE A 65 4.94 6.12 5.80
N ILE A 66 5.51 5.65 4.71
CA ILE A 66 4.89 4.65 3.83
C ILE A 66 5.39 3.28 4.31
N ARG A 67 4.46 2.41 4.74
CA ARG A 67 4.79 1.11 5.30
C ARG A 67 4.65 -0.03 4.31
N GLU A 68 4.31 0.24 3.07
CA GLU A 68 4.21 -0.76 2.00
C GLU A 68 5.12 -0.41 0.83
N PHE A 69 5.54 -1.43 0.09
CA PHE A 69 6.36 -1.25 -1.10
C PHE A 69 5.89 -2.22 -2.18
N PRO A 70 5.76 -1.78 -3.43
CA PRO A 70 5.30 -2.63 -4.53
C PRO A 70 6.45 -3.48 -5.07
N ASP A 71 6.60 -4.67 -4.50
CA ASP A 71 7.69 -5.57 -4.84
C ASP A 71 7.28 -6.78 -5.68
N LYS A 72 5.98 -6.93 -5.96
CA LYS A 72 5.47 -8.02 -6.78
C LYS A 72 5.16 -7.55 -8.18
N PRO A 73 5.81 -8.12 -9.23
CA PRO A 73 5.51 -7.76 -10.60
C PRO A 73 4.24 -8.46 -11.08
N ILE A 74 3.40 -7.72 -11.80
CA ILE A 74 2.20 -8.27 -12.43
C ILE A 74 2.45 -8.29 -13.93
N THR A 75 2.18 -9.44 -14.54
CA THR A 75 2.37 -9.65 -15.97
C THR A 75 1.02 -9.73 -16.66
N GLU A 76 0.97 -9.21 -17.86
CA GLU A 76 -0.20 -9.27 -18.72
C GLU A 76 0.23 -9.64 -20.14
N LYS A 77 -0.57 -10.47 -20.80
CA LYS A 77 -0.40 -10.74 -22.21
C LYS A 77 -1.31 -9.83 -23.02
N PRO A 78 -0.88 -9.37 -24.20
CA PRO A 78 -1.78 -8.64 -25.09
C PRO A 78 -3.01 -9.49 -25.40
N LEU A 79 -4.15 -8.84 -25.62
CA LEU A 79 -5.40 -9.53 -25.93
C LEU A 79 -5.31 -10.45 -27.15
N GLU A 80 -4.44 -10.12 -28.10
CA GLU A 80 -4.27 -10.85 -29.35
C GLU A 80 -3.35 -12.05 -29.22
N VAL A 81 -2.67 -12.23 -28.10
CA VAL A 81 -1.71 -13.32 -27.89
C VAL A 81 -2.44 -14.52 -27.30
N ARG A 82 -2.23 -15.68 -27.93
CA ARG A 82 -2.81 -16.94 -27.46
C ARG A 82 -2.21 -17.37 -26.13
N MET A 83 -3.03 -17.99 -25.30
CA MET A 83 -2.56 -18.56 -24.03
C MET A 83 -1.58 -19.70 -24.29
N GLY A 84 -0.65 -19.90 -23.34
CA GLY A 84 0.27 -21.04 -23.38
C GLY A 84 1.64 -20.79 -24.01
N LYS A 85 1.89 -19.60 -24.56
CA LYS A 85 3.20 -19.25 -25.15
C LYS A 85 4.14 -18.55 -24.17
N GLY A 86 4.13 -19.00 -22.91
CA GLY A 86 4.94 -18.39 -21.86
C GLY A 86 4.24 -17.25 -21.16
N LYS A 87 4.88 -16.72 -20.12
CA LYS A 87 4.34 -15.66 -19.29
C LYS A 87 4.49 -14.30 -19.99
N GLY A 88 3.47 -13.46 -19.88
CA GLY A 88 3.51 -12.13 -20.45
C GLY A 88 4.59 -11.24 -19.84
N SER A 89 4.77 -10.05 -20.39
CA SER A 89 5.74 -9.08 -19.87
C SER A 89 5.24 -8.43 -18.57
N VAL A 90 6.19 -7.93 -17.78
CA VAL A 90 5.87 -7.18 -16.55
C VAL A 90 5.28 -5.83 -16.94
N GLU A 91 4.02 -5.58 -16.51
CA GLU A 91 3.32 -4.33 -16.82
C GLU A 91 3.32 -3.35 -15.67
N TYR A 92 3.19 -3.84 -14.43
CA TYR A 92 3.17 -2.98 -13.28
C TYR A 92 3.55 -3.75 -12.01
N TRP A 93 3.75 -3.03 -10.92
CA TRP A 93 4.16 -3.57 -9.64
C TRP A 93 3.10 -3.34 -8.58
N VAL A 94 2.92 -4.31 -7.71
CA VAL A 94 1.94 -4.24 -6.62
C VAL A 94 2.54 -4.71 -5.30
N CYS A 95 1.90 -4.28 -4.21
CA CYS A 95 2.14 -4.78 -2.87
C CYS A 95 0.94 -5.61 -2.45
N GLN A 96 1.15 -6.85 -2.01
CA GLN A 96 0.08 -7.66 -1.47
C GLN A 96 -0.21 -7.21 -0.04
N ILE A 97 -1.49 -6.95 0.24
CA ILE A 97 -1.94 -6.45 1.54
C ILE A 97 -2.79 -7.52 2.23
N GLN A 98 -2.41 -7.84 3.46
CA GLN A 98 -3.18 -8.73 4.33
C GLN A 98 -3.96 -7.91 5.34
N PRO A 99 -5.12 -8.40 5.84
CA PRO A 99 -5.85 -7.69 6.89
C PRO A 99 -4.95 -7.45 8.11
N GLY A 100 -4.99 -6.25 8.64
CA GLY A 100 -4.15 -5.85 9.77
C GLY A 100 -2.88 -5.10 9.39
N LYS A 101 -2.55 -4.99 8.11
CA LYS A 101 -1.35 -4.29 7.65
C LYS A 101 -1.50 -2.78 7.82
N ILE A 102 -0.50 -2.15 8.43
CA ILE A 102 -0.40 -0.69 8.48
C ILE A 102 0.10 -0.21 7.10
N LEU A 103 -0.59 0.75 6.54
CA LEU A 103 -0.29 1.28 5.20
C LEU A 103 0.51 2.57 5.27
N TYR A 104 0.03 3.53 6.02
CA TYR A 104 0.70 4.82 6.21
C TYR A 104 0.64 5.22 7.67
N GLU A 105 1.69 5.91 8.13
CA GLU A 105 1.71 6.50 9.44
C GLU A 105 2.01 7.99 9.28
N ILE A 106 1.54 8.79 10.21
CA ILE A 106 1.78 10.22 10.19
C ILE A 106 2.16 10.70 11.58
N GLU A 107 3.03 11.69 11.63
CA GLU A 107 3.53 12.29 12.85
C GLU A 107 3.63 13.79 12.67
N GLY A 108 3.44 14.53 13.77
CA GLY A 108 3.65 15.97 13.76
C GLY A 108 2.43 16.81 13.32
N VAL A 109 1.25 16.20 13.23
CA VAL A 109 0.00 16.90 12.93
C VAL A 109 -1.06 16.53 13.98
N SER A 110 -2.12 17.34 14.06
CA SER A 110 -3.22 17.06 14.98
C SER A 110 -3.95 15.79 14.56
N ASP A 111 -4.56 15.13 15.55
CA ASP A 111 -5.32 13.90 15.32
C ASP A 111 -6.46 14.12 14.31
N GLU A 112 -7.16 15.25 14.44
CA GLU A 112 -8.26 15.59 13.53
C GLU A 112 -7.80 15.73 12.09
N LEU A 113 -6.70 16.45 11.87
CA LEU A 113 -6.15 16.66 10.54
C LEU A 113 -5.66 15.35 9.93
N ALA A 114 -5.02 14.51 10.75
CA ALA A 114 -4.56 13.20 10.29
C ALA A 114 -5.74 12.32 9.89
N ARG A 115 -6.82 12.31 10.68
CA ARG A 115 -8.01 11.53 10.37
C ARG A 115 -8.68 12.00 9.08
N GLU A 116 -8.76 13.30 8.85
CA GLU A 116 -9.29 13.83 7.60
C GLU A 116 -8.45 13.45 6.41
N ALA A 117 -7.13 13.54 6.54
CA ALA A 117 -6.20 13.16 5.49
C ALA A 117 -6.35 11.66 5.12
N PHE A 118 -6.42 10.80 6.13
CA PHE A 118 -6.59 9.37 5.92
C PHE A 118 -7.96 9.02 5.35
N ALA A 119 -9.00 9.73 5.73
CA ALA A 119 -10.33 9.51 5.15
C ALA A 119 -10.33 9.81 3.64
N LEU A 120 -9.66 10.89 3.23
CA LEU A 120 -9.50 11.22 1.82
C LEU A 120 -8.65 10.18 1.09
N ALA A 121 -7.58 9.73 1.72
CA ALA A 121 -6.69 8.71 1.14
C ALA A 121 -7.42 7.37 1.00
N ALA A 122 -8.25 7.00 1.95
CA ALA A 122 -8.99 5.74 1.91
C ALA A 122 -9.85 5.61 0.65
N ALA A 123 -10.37 6.73 0.13
CA ALA A 123 -11.13 6.73 -1.11
C ALA A 123 -10.29 6.36 -2.33
N LYS A 124 -8.97 6.42 -2.23
CA LYS A 124 -8.05 6.04 -3.31
C LYS A 124 -7.58 4.59 -3.20
N LEU A 125 -7.99 3.88 -2.16
CA LEU A 125 -7.54 2.52 -1.89
C LEU A 125 -8.59 1.50 -2.34
N PRO A 126 -8.15 0.30 -2.78
CA PRO A 126 -9.07 -0.71 -3.32
C PRO A 126 -9.72 -1.61 -2.26
N PHE A 127 -9.54 -1.32 -0.99
CA PHE A 127 -10.08 -2.14 0.11
C PHE A 127 -10.45 -1.25 1.30
N LYS A 128 -11.18 -1.84 2.23
CA LYS A 128 -11.60 -1.12 3.43
C LYS A 128 -10.43 -0.96 4.41
N THR A 129 -10.45 0.16 5.12
CA THR A 129 -9.40 0.53 6.05
C THR A 129 -10.01 1.07 7.33
N THR A 130 -9.20 1.13 8.39
CA THR A 130 -9.54 1.76 9.65
C THR A 130 -8.37 2.61 10.12
N ILE A 131 -8.64 3.58 10.97
CA ILE A 131 -7.62 4.45 11.54
C ILE A 131 -7.28 3.96 12.93
N VAL A 132 -5.99 3.83 13.22
CA VAL A 132 -5.51 3.37 14.51
C VAL A 132 -4.49 4.37 15.07
N THR A 133 -4.44 4.45 16.39
CA THR A 133 -3.46 5.30 17.07
C THR A 133 -2.38 4.43 17.71
N ARG A 134 -1.23 5.05 17.98
CA ARG A 134 -0.14 4.35 18.65
C ARG A 134 -0.55 3.97 20.06
N THR A 135 -0.38 2.70 20.40
CA THR A 135 -0.61 2.24 21.76
C THR A 135 0.55 2.69 22.64
N VAL A 136 0.24 3.44 23.68
CA VAL A 136 1.22 3.84 24.68
C VAL A 136 1.09 2.87 25.85
N MET A 137 2.18 2.15 26.10
CA MET A 137 2.24 1.28 27.28
C MET A 137 3.01 1.95 28.40
#